data_34ce6a0daf6bf55235332bf2ef8ffb37
#
_entry.id   34ce6a0daf6bf55235332bf2ef8ffb37
#
_cell.length_a   1.000
_cell.length_b   1.000
_cell.length_c   1.000
_cell.angle_alpha   90.00
_cell.angle_beta   90.00
_cell.angle_gamma   90.00
#
_symmetry.space_group_name_H-M   'P 1'
#
loop_
_entity.id
_entity.type
_entity.pdbx_description
1 polymer ?
#
loop_
_entity_poly.entity_id
_entity_poly.type
_entity_poly.pdbx_seq_one_letter_code
_entity_poly.pdbx_strand_id
1 'polypeptide(L)'
;MTKARTNASASPAVGRNMVINGAMNVAQRSASVTGIGASTILPTCDRWIINLGSTAGRVTVTQTADGPNGISANCLKIDCTTVDTSIAGGEQFILEHKLEGQNVQRIGKGVAGAKQVTISFYVKANAAFNFALEFFDADNSRNCSKLFATTTDWVRQELTFPADVDDGSSPFDDDNAASVRLFFWLHAGSDFTSGTLQSGSFANNTNANRAAGIDSILSSTDNNFFITGVQMEVGP
;
A
#
# COMPACT_ATOMS: atom_id res chain seq x y z
N MET A 1 1.96 19.32 -38.76
CA MET A 1 1.58 19.49 -37.33
C MET A 1 2.62 20.34 -36.65
N THR A 2 2.22 21.29 -35.82
CA THR A 2 3.17 22.15 -35.08
C THR A 2 3.78 21.37 -33.91
N LYS A 3 5.04 21.66 -33.55
CA LYS A 3 5.73 21.06 -32.37
C LYS A 3 4.88 21.11 -31.10
N ALA A 4 4.09 22.16 -30.90
CA ALA A 4 3.17 22.32 -29.78
C ALA A 4 2.07 21.23 -29.77
N ARG A 5 1.52 20.83 -30.91
CA ARG A 5 0.52 19.76 -31.02
C ARG A 5 1.15 18.38 -30.83
N THR A 6 2.38 18.17 -31.27
CA THR A 6 3.11 16.93 -31.06
C THR A 6 3.46 16.76 -29.58
N ASN A 7 3.86 17.84 -28.91
CA ASN A 7 4.13 17.82 -27.46
C ASN A 7 2.86 17.68 -26.60
N ALA A 8 1.71 18.20 -27.08
CA ALA A 8 0.42 18.01 -26.39
C ALA A 8 -0.15 16.58 -26.57
N SER A 9 0.19 15.91 -27.68
CA SER A 9 -0.20 14.51 -27.91
C SER A 9 0.80 13.49 -27.37
N ALA A 10 2.06 13.88 -27.18
CA ALA A 10 2.99 13.11 -26.34
C ALA A 10 2.60 13.38 -24.88
N SER A 11 1.74 12.56 -24.32
CA SER A 11 1.34 12.68 -22.92
C SER A 11 2.59 12.84 -22.07
N PRO A 12 2.80 13.97 -21.42
CA PRO A 12 4.03 14.21 -20.69
C PRO A 12 4.12 13.21 -19.52
N ALA A 13 5.29 12.69 -19.33
CA ALA A 13 5.63 11.87 -18.17
C ALA A 13 5.50 12.63 -16.82
N VAL A 14 5.15 13.91 -16.88
CA VAL A 14 5.01 14.78 -15.71
C VAL A 14 3.71 14.44 -14.97
N GLY A 15 3.83 14.05 -13.70
CA GLY A 15 2.68 13.77 -12.83
C GLY A 15 2.06 12.38 -13.02
N ARG A 16 2.82 11.39 -13.48
CA ARG A 16 2.33 10.00 -13.60
C ARG A 16 2.11 9.35 -12.25
N ASN A 17 3.05 9.52 -11.33
CA ASN A 17 2.93 8.94 -10.00
C ASN A 17 1.81 9.63 -9.19
N MET A 18 0.85 8.84 -8.71
CA MET A 18 -0.27 9.30 -7.90
C MET A 18 0.04 9.26 -6.39
N VAL A 19 1.09 8.53 -5.98
CA VAL A 19 1.49 8.41 -4.57
C VAL A 19 2.24 9.65 -4.13
N ILE A 20 1.82 10.25 -3.03
CA ILE A 20 2.48 11.40 -2.39
C ILE A 20 3.49 10.89 -1.36
N ASN A 21 4.70 11.46 -1.36
CA ASN A 21 5.78 11.08 -0.45
C ASN A 21 6.17 9.58 -0.54
N GLY A 22 6.10 8.99 -1.73
CA GLY A 22 6.47 7.59 -1.94
C GLY A 22 7.95 7.28 -1.70
N ALA A 23 8.82 8.29 -1.79
CA ALA A 23 10.26 8.18 -1.48
C ALA A 23 10.57 8.36 0.02
N MET A 24 9.56 8.50 0.88
CA MET A 24 9.69 8.63 2.34
C MET A 24 10.57 9.80 2.80
N ASN A 25 10.64 10.88 2.02
CA ASN A 25 11.55 12.00 2.26
C ASN A 25 11.00 13.03 3.26
N VAL A 26 9.69 13.10 3.41
CA VAL A 26 9.02 14.10 4.26
C VAL A 26 8.50 13.43 5.53
N ALA A 27 8.97 13.87 6.69
CA ALA A 27 8.57 13.41 8.02
C ALA A 27 8.48 14.61 8.98
N GLN A 28 7.41 15.39 8.86
CA GLN A 28 7.27 16.67 9.58
C GLN A 28 6.92 16.48 11.06
N ARG A 29 6.29 15.36 11.43
CA ARG A 29 5.84 15.12 12.81
C ARG A 29 6.94 14.58 13.70
N SER A 30 7.60 13.53 13.23
CA SER A 30 8.68 12.85 13.94
C SER A 30 9.47 11.97 12.99
N ALA A 31 10.78 11.85 13.21
CA ALA A 31 11.59 10.87 12.49
C ALA A 31 11.42 9.44 13.06
N SER A 32 10.97 9.30 14.31
CA SER A 32 10.77 7.99 14.95
C SER A 32 9.69 8.06 16.03
N VAL A 33 8.83 7.03 16.07
CA VAL A 33 7.83 6.82 17.12
C VAL A 33 7.89 5.37 17.59
N THR A 34 8.01 5.18 18.91
CA THR A 34 8.16 3.86 19.55
C THR A 34 6.89 3.42 20.25
N GLY A 35 6.73 2.10 20.44
CA GLY A 35 5.67 1.53 21.26
C GLY A 35 4.27 1.68 20.67
N ILE A 36 4.17 1.84 19.36
CA ILE A 36 2.87 1.94 18.67
C ILE A 36 2.14 0.61 18.84
N GLY A 37 0.96 0.67 19.45
CA GLY A 37 0.04 -0.44 19.62
C GLY A 37 -1.24 -0.25 18.84
N ALA A 38 -2.33 -0.90 19.28
CA ALA A 38 -3.64 -0.82 18.65
C ALA A 38 -4.12 0.64 18.51
N SER A 39 -3.90 1.21 17.33
CA SER A 39 -4.21 2.61 17.00
C SER A 39 -4.14 2.85 15.50
N THR A 40 -4.71 3.97 15.05
CA THR A 40 -4.56 4.48 13.68
C THR A 40 -3.89 5.84 13.76
N ILE A 41 -2.63 5.94 13.37
CA ILE A 41 -1.81 7.15 13.50
C ILE A 41 -0.94 7.41 12.27
N LEU A 42 -0.52 8.66 12.11
CA LEU A 42 0.55 9.09 11.19
C LEU A 42 1.83 9.32 12.01
N PRO A 43 2.67 8.30 12.20
CA PRO A 43 3.76 8.42 13.18
C PRO A 43 4.93 9.24 12.66
N THR A 44 5.37 9.02 11.42
CA THR A 44 6.60 9.57 10.87
C THR A 44 6.40 10.14 9.47
N CYS A 45 6.67 9.38 8.41
CA CYS A 45 6.56 9.83 7.03
C CYS A 45 5.15 10.35 6.70
N ASP A 46 5.08 11.57 6.21
CA ASP A 46 3.82 12.22 5.92
C ASP A 46 3.02 11.42 4.87
N ARG A 47 1.70 11.37 5.04
CA ARG A 47 0.72 10.61 4.22
C ARG A 47 0.72 9.09 4.46
N TRP A 48 1.66 8.53 5.24
CA TRP A 48 1.74 7.10 5.56
C TRP A 48 1.18 6.81 6.95
N ILE A 49 0.10 6.05 6.99
CA ILE A 49 -0.68 5.77 8.19
C ILE A 49 -0.32 4.37 8.70
N ILE A 50 -0.11 4.23 9.98
CA ILE A 50 -0.03 2.95 10.67
C ILE A 50 -1.41 2.65 11.26
N ASN A 51 -1.96 1.51 10.90
CA ASN A 51 -3.23 1.03 11.41
C ASN A 51 -3.03 -0.35 12.03
N LEU A 52 -2.91 -0.38 13.36
CA LEU A 52 -2.90 -1.61 14.15
C LEU A 52 -4.24 -1.76 14.84
N GLY A 53 -4.95 -2.87 14.58
CA GLY A 53 -6.24 -3.19 15.17
C GLY A 53 -6.16 -4.43 16.05
N SER A 54 -6.65 -4.31 17.29
CA SER A 54 -6.89 -5.40 18.23
C SER A 54 -5.69 -6.27 18.64
N THR A 55 -4.48 -6.00 18.14
CA THR A 55 -3.27 -6.80 18.42
C THR A 55 -2.59 -6.41 19.73
N ALA A 56 -1.99 -7.38 20.42
CA ALA A 56 -1.09 -7.15 21.55
C ALA A 56 0.30 -6.69 21.11
N GLY A 57 0.65 -6.86 19.83
CA GLY A 57 1.93 -6.48 19.27
C GLY A 57 2.23 -4.98 19.35
N ARG A 58 3.51 -4.65 19.34
CA ARG A 58 3.99 -3.26 19.34
C ARG A 58 5.08 -3.10 18.30
N VAL A 59 5.13 -1.92 17.69
CA VAL A 59 6.14 -1.59 16.70
C VAL A 59 6.79 -0.24 16.99
N THR A 60 8.00 -0.08 16.48
CA THR A 60 8.65 1.22 16.30
C THR A 60 8.63 1.53 14.81
N VAL A 61 8.26 2.76 14.45
CA VAL A 61 8.27 3.24 13.07
C VAL A 61 9.26 4.38 12.96
N THR A 62 10.18 4.30 12.01
CA THR A 62 11.28 5.26 11.84
C THR A 62 11.43 5.63 10.37
N GLN A 63 11.64 6.92 10.07
CA GLN A 63 12.26 7.34 8.82
C GLN A 63 13.77 7.15 8.96
N THR A 64 14.39 6.41 8.08
CA THR A 64 15.84 6.15 8.15
C THR A 64 16.52 6.38 6.78
N ALA A 65 17.80 6.79 6.81
CA ALA A 65 18.62 7.02 5.63
C ALA A 65 19.26 5.71 5.14
N ASP A 66 18.42 4.68 4.91
CA ASP A 66 18.84 3.35 4.45
C ASP A 66 18.05 2.95 3.18
N GLY A 67 17.79 3.90 2.31
CA GLY A 67 17.13 3.64 1.03
C GLY A 67 18.07 2.98 0.02
N PRO A 68 17.53 2.32 -1.02
CA PRO A 68 18.35 1.69 -2.06
C PRO A 68 19.12 2.73 -2.86
N ASN A 69 20.40 2.46 -3.07
CA ASN A 69 21.32 3.37 -3.78
C ASN A 69 20.78 3.77 -5.16
N GLY A 70 20.81 5.08 -5.45
CA GLY A 70 20.37 5.63 -6.73
C GLY A 70 18.84 5.74 -6.89
N ILE A 71 18.04 5.27 -5.91
CA ILE A 71 16.58 5.29 -5.95
C ILE A 71 16.01 6.28 -4.94
N SER A 72 16.33 6.09 -3.65
CA SER A 72 15.90 6.98 -2.56
C SER A 72 16.95 7.01 -1.47
N ALA A 73 17.16 8.19 -0.87
CA ALA A 73 18.02 8.30 0.29
C ALA A 73 17.35 7.77 1.57
N ASN A 74 16.03 7.91 1.66
CA ASN A 74 15.25 7.57 2.85
C ASN A 74 14.30 6.38 2.59
N CYS A 75 13.95 5.70 3.67
CA CYS A 75 12.90 4.70 3.71
C CYS A 75 12.11 4.78 5.02
N LEU A 76 10.92 4.22 5.02
CA LEU A 76 10.16 3.92 6.24
C LEU A 76 10.62 2.56 6.74
N LYS A 77 11.04 2.50 8.00
CA LYS A 77 11.38 1.27 8.72
C LYS A 77 10.32 0.99 9.77
N ILE A 78 9.90 -0.26 9.88
CA ILE A 78 9.01 -0.78 10.92
C ILE A 78 9.74 -1.91 11.63
N ASP A 79 9.93 -1.79 12.94
CA ASP A 79 10.52 -2.82 13.79
C ASP A 79 9.47 -3.40 14.72
N CYS A 80 9.33 -4.70 14.80
CA CYS A 80 8.54 -5.36 15.84
C CYS A 80 9.26 -5.25 17.19
N THR A 81 8.60 -4.67 18.19
CA THR A 81 9.17 -4.48 19.53
C THR A 81 8.46 -5.30 20.61
N THR A 82 7.24 -5.75 20.32
CA THR A 82 6.50 -6.73 21.12
C THR A 82 5.80 -7.68 20.18
N VAL A 83 6.03 -8.98 20.37
CA VAL A 83 5.40 -10.02 19.55
C VAL A 83 3.92 -10.16 19.85
N ASP A 84 3.18 -10.65 18.86
CA ASP A 84 1.85 -11.20 19.02
C ASP A 84 1.78 -12.53 18.29
N THR A 85 1.82 -13.61 19.07
CA THR A 85 1.76 -14.99 18.57
C THR A 85 0.43 -15.68 18.85
N SER A 86 -0.48 -14.98 19.54
CA SER A 86 -1.85 -15.46 19.84
C SER A 86 -2.86 -14.67 19.03
N ILE A 87 -2.80 -14.84 17.70
CA ILE A 87 -3.52 -14.01 16.74
C ILE A 87 -5.02 -14.27 16.80
N ALA A 88 -5.79 -13.27 17.24
CA ALA A 88 -7.25 -13.32 17.19
C ALA A 88 -7.76 -12.98 15.77
N GLY A 89 -8.98 -13.43 15.44
CA GLY A 89 -9.56 -13.30 14.10
C GLY A 89 -9.54 -11.88 13.54
N GLY A 90 -9.91 -10.89 14.35
CA GLY A 90 -10.03 -9.50 13.94
C GLY A 90 -8.75 -8.67 14.02
N GLU A 91 -7.60 -9.27 14.31
CA GLU A 91 -6.34 -8.53 14.38
C GLU A 91 -5.84 -8.12 13.01
N GLN A 92 -5.22 -6.93 12.95
CA GLN A 92 -4.62 -6.42 11.72
C GLN A 92 -3.45 -5.49 11.99
N PHE A 93 -2.49 -5.49 11.07
CA PHE A 93 -1.48 -4.45 10.94
C PHE A 93 -1.32 -4.06 9.49
N ILE A 94 -1.63 -2.81 9.18
CA ILE A 94 -1.62 -2.25 7.84
C ILE A 94 -0.79 -0.98 7.83
N LEU A 95 0.11 -0.86 6.85
CA LEU A 95 0.65 0.42 6.41
C LEU A 95 -0.25 0.94 5.30
N GLU A 96 -0.87 2.10 5.51
CA GLU A 96 -1.91 2.65 4.63
C GLU A 96 -1.44 3.94 3.96
N HIS A 97 -1.78 4.08 2.66
CA HIS A 97 -1.70 5.34 1.92
C HIS A 97 -3.06 5.66 1.29
N LYS A 98 -3.54 6.91 1.48
CA LYS A 98 -4.82 7.37 0.95
C LYS A 98 -4.62 8.29 -0.24
N LEU A 99 -5.41 8.07 -1.30
CA LEU A 99 -5.48 8.95 -2.47
C LEU A 99 -6.88 9.52 -2.59
N GLU A 100 -6.94 10.84 -2.78
CA GLU A 100 -8.17 11.59 -2.95
C GLU A 100 -8.80 11.29 -4.31
N GLY A 101 -10.13 11.30 -4.39
CA GLY A 101 -10.87 10.96 -5.60
C GLY A 101 -10.46 11.81 -6.80
N GLN A 102 -10.32 13.12 -6.63
CA GLN A 102 -9.88 14.05 -7.67
C GLN A 102 -8.50 13.69 -8.28
N ASN A 103 -7.63 12.98 -7.56
CA ASN A 103 -6.29 12.61 -8.02
C ASN A 103 -6.26 11.28 -8.78
N VAL A 104 -7.32 10.46 -8.70
CA VAL A 104 -7.40 9.12 -9.30
C VAL A 104 -8.33 9.02 -10.51
N GLN A 105 -8.99 10.10 -10.90
CA GLN A 105 -9.95 10.15 -12.02
C GLN A 105 -9.38 9.59 -13.33
N ARG A 106 -8.06 9.73 -13.56
CA ARG A 106 -7.40 9.22 -14.77
C ARG A 106 -7.41 7.69 -14.91
N ILE A 107 -7.72 6.95 -13.84
CA ILE A 107 -7.88 5.49 -13.86
C ILE A 107 -9.13 5.13 -14.66
N GLY A 108 -10.18 5.97 -14.62
CA GLY A 108 -11.42 5.77 -15.33
C GLY A 108 -12.19 4.54 -14.84
N LYS A 109 -12.15 4.27 -13.53
CA LYS A 109 -12.86 3.16 -12.91
C LYS A 109 -14.36 3.23 -13.18
N GLY A 110 -15.02 2.09 -13.36
CA GLY A 110 -16.47 1.98 -13.56
C GLY A 110 -16.96 2.26 -14.99
N VAL A 111 -16.06 2.47 -15.95
CA VAL A 111 -16.41 2.68 -17.36
C VAL A 111 -15.63 1.74 -18.28
N ALA A 112 -16.16 1.51 -19.49
CA ALA A 112 -15.53 0.64 -20.50
C ALA A 112 -14.08 1.02 -20.84
N GLY A 113 -13.67 2.27 -20.57
CA GLY A 113 -12.31 2.79 -20.76
C GLY A 113 -11.41 2.72 -19.54
N ALA A 114 -11.84 2.05 -18.47
CA ALA A 114 -11.04 1.86 -17.26
C ALA A 114 -9.68 1.25 -17.60
N LYS A 115 -8.67 1.65 -16.85
CA LYS A 115 -7.28 1.30 -17.13
C LYS A 115 -6.70 0.45 -16.02
N GLN A 116 -5.76 -0.40 -16.37
CA GLN A 116 -4.89 -1.07 -15.41
C GLN A 116 -4.05 -0.04 -14.66
N VAL A 117 -3.66 -0.40 -13.45
CA VAL A 117 -2.78 0.41 -12.60
C VAL A 117 -1.62 -0.45 -12.15
N THR A 118 -0.41 0.05 -12.33
CA THR A 118 0.78 -0.60 -11.81
C THR A 118 1.29 0.15 -10.59
N ILE A 119 1.50 -0.58 -9.50
CA ILE A 119 2.09 -0.07 -8.26
C ILE A 119 3.45 -0.74 -8.12
N SER A 120 4.50 0.08 -8.06
CA SER A 120 5.86 -0.39 -7.85
C SER A 120 6.47 0.25 -6.59
N PHE A 121 7.34 -0.49 -5.93
CA PHE A 121 7.99 -0.06 -4.69
C PHE A 121 9.22 -0.92 -4.40
N TYR A 122 10.10 -0.43 -3.53
CA TYR A 122 11.23 -1.18 -3.01
C TYR A 122 10.96 -1.60 -1.58
N VAL A 123 11.24 -2.87 -1.27
CA VAL A 123 11.11 -3.45 0.06
C VAL A 123 12.32 -4.30 0.42
N LYS A 124 12.60 -4.40 1.72
CA LYS A 124 13.46 -5.43 2.32
C LYS A 124 12.97 -5.74 3.74
N ALA A 125 13.44 -6.83 4.30
CA ALA A 125 13.17 -7.24 5.68
C ALA A 125 14.37 -8.03 6.22
N ASN A 126 14.37 -8.41 7.51
CA ASN A 126 15.38 -9.32 8.07
C ASN A 126 15.29 -10.76 7.54
N ALA A 127 14.16 -11.12 6.93
CA ALA A 127 13.91 -12.45 6.36
C ALA A 127 12.97 -12.37 5.15
N ALA A 128 12.77 -13.50 4.49
CA ALA A 128 11.73 -13.63 3.47
C ALA A 128 10.36 -13.72 4.14
N PHE A 129 9.48 -12.77 3.83
CA PHE A 129 8.08 -12.76 4.20
C PHE A 129 7.22 -12.60 2.96
N ASN A 130 6.03 -13.17 2.99
CA ASN A 130 4.95 -12.86 2.07
C ASN A 130 4.03 -11.85 2.75
N PHE A 131 3.80 -10.73 2.10
CA PHE A 131 2.83 -9.71 2.50
C PHE A 131 1.86 -9.44 1.35
N ALA A 132 0.80 -8.68 1.59
CA ALA A 132 -0.14 -8.32 0.55
C ALA A 132 -0.23 -6.81 0.38
N LEU A 133 -0.31 -6.37 -0.88
CA LEU A 133 -0.76 -5.03 -1.24
C LEU A 133 -2.20 -5.13 -1.75
N GLU A 134 -3.11 -4.47 -1.05
CA GLU A 134 -4.49 -4.33 -1.45
C GLU A 134 -4.74 -2.95 -2.02
N PHE A 135 -5.30 -2.91 -3.22
CA PHE A 135 -5.94 -1.73 -3.78
C PHE A 135 -7.41 -1.77 -3.36
N PHE A 136 -7.80 -0.89 -2.46
CA PHE A 136 -9.15 -0.79 -1.94
C PHE A 136 -9.85 0.45 -2.49
N ASP A 137 -10.96 0.25 -3.17
CA ASP A 137 -11.91 1.27 -3.58
C ASP A 137 -12.84 1.57 -2.40
N ALA A 138 -12.66 2.74 -1.80
CA ALA A 138 -13.39 3.13 -0.61
C ALA A 138 -14.81 3.61 -0.92
N ASP A 139 -15.06 4.13 -2.12
CA ASP A 139 -16.37 4.65 -2.53
C ASP A 139 -17.37 3.52 -2.76
N ASN A 140 -16.88 2.38 -3.28
CA ASN A 140 -17.75 1.26 -3.67
C ASN A 140 -17.49 -0.03 -2.87
N SER A 141 -16.62 0.00 -1.86
CA SER A 141 -16.24 -1.19 -1.06
C SER A 141 -15.78 -2.38 -1.91
N ARG A 142 -14.89 -2.13 -2.86
CA ARG A 142 -14.31 -3.15 -3.74
C ARG A 142 -12.82 -3.26 -3.53
N ASN A 143 -12.26 -4.42 -3.76
CA ASN A 143 -10.82 -4.59 -3.63
C ASN A 143 -10.24 -5.57 -4.65
N CYS A 144 -8.93 -5.42 -4.85
CA CYS A 144 -8.06 -6.40 -5.46
C CYS A 144 -6.75 -6.43 -4.67
N SER A 145 -6.26 -7.60 -4.32
CA SER A 145 -5.05 -7.79 -3.49
C SER A 145 -4.02 -8.62 -4.24
N LYS A 146 -2.74 -8.34 -4.03
CA LYS A 146 -1.64 -9.13 -4.61
C LYS A 146 -0.58 -9.40 -3.56
N LEU A 147 -0.06 -10.63 -3.53
CA LEU A 147 1.09 -10.94 -2.68
C LEU A 147 2.37 -10.34 -3.27
N PHE A 148 3.27 -9.97 -2.37
CA PHE A 148 4.66 -9.64 -2.67
C PHE A 148 5.58 -10.25 -1.60
N ALA A 149 6.82 -10.51 -1.98
CA ALA A 149 7.80 -11.11 -1.08
C ALA A 149 8.90 -10.11 -0.72
N THR A 150 9.40 -10.20 0.51
CA THR A 150 10.61 -9.51 0.95
C THR A 150 11.83 -10.42 0.90
N THR A 151 13.00 -9.82 0.88
CA THR A 151 14.30 -10.48 1.07
C THR A 151 15.15 -9.65 2.01
N THR A 152 16.34 -10.14 2.38
CA THR A 152 17.30 -9.37 3.20
C THR A 152 17.93 -8.21 2.45
N ASP A 153 17.91 -8.24 1.13
CA ASP A 153 18.35 -7.16 0.26
C ASP A 153 17.14 -6.37 -0.27
N TRP A 154 17.39 -5.13 -0.72
CA TRP A 154 16.38 -4.35 -1.39
C TRP A 154 15.91 -5.02 -2.68
N VAL A 155 14.62 -5.31 -2.79
CA VAL A 155 13.98 -5.85 -3.98
C VAL A 155 12.90 -4.89 -4.48
N ARG A 156 12.86 -4.66 -5.79
CA ARG A 156 11.76 -3.92 -6.43
C ARG A 156 10.60 -4.87 -6.66
N GLN A 157 9.45 -4.48 -6.18
CA GLN A 157 8.17 -5.11 -6.49
C GLN A 157 7.43 -4.30 -7.55
N GLU A 158 6.71 -4.99 -8.42
CA GLU A 158 5.89 -4.38 -9.46
C GLU A 158 4.60 -5.19 -9.61
N LEU A 159 3.49 -4.60 -9.22
CA LEU A 159 2.21 -5.26 -9.13
C LEU A 159 1.19 -4.53 -10.01
N THR A 160 0.74 -5.19 -11.09
CA THR A 160 -0.28 -4.63 -11.98
C THR A 160 -1.66 -5.10 -11.55
N PHE A 161 -2.53 -4.16 -11.24
CA PHE A 161 -3.94 -4.36 -10.90
C PHE A 161 -4.78 -4.25 -12.17
N PRO A 162 -5.77 -5.13 -12.37
CA PRO A 162 -6.61 -5.11 -13.56
C PRO A 162 -7.46 -3.85 -13.62
N ALA A 163 -7.94 -3.51 -14.80
CA ALA A 163 -8.95 -2.48 -14.95
C ALA A 163 -10.27 -2.92 -14.27
N ASP A 164 -10.87 -2.03 -13.48
CA ASP A 164 -12.23 -2.24 -12.95
C ASP A 164 -13.22 -1.59 -13.91
N VAL A 165 -13.57 -2.33 -14.96
CA VAL A 165 -14.31 -1.80 -16.11
C VAL A 165 -15.80 -1.64 -15.86
N ASP A 166 -16.38 -2.49 -15.06
CA ASP A 166 -17.73 -2.41 -14.53
C ASP A 166 -18.29 -3.78 -14.11
N ASP A 167 -19.09 -3.74 -13.09
CA ASP A 167 -20.06 -4.77 -12.70
C ASP A 167 -21.21 -4.11 -11.92
N GLY A 168 -21.58 -2.90 -12.32
CA GLY A 168 -22.56 -2.06 -11.64
C GLY A 168 -21.97 -1.13 -10.58
N SER A 169 -20.63 -1.03 -10.49
CA SER A 169 -19.98 -0.09 -9.56
C SER A 169 -19.86 1.32 -10.16
N SER A 170 -20.04 2.33 -9.33
CA SER A 170 -19.89 3.73 -9.73
C SER A 170 -18.43 4.11 -9.96
N PRO A 171 -18.12 5.14 -10.75
CA PRO A 171 -16.80 5.77 -10.79
C PRO A 171 -16.31 6.21 -9.41
N PHE A 172 -15.04 6.51 -9.28
CA PHE A 172 -14.53 7.22 -8.09
C PHE A 172 -15.19 8.61 -8.00
N ASP A 173 -15.51 9.03 -6.78
CA ASP A 173 -16.00 10.38 -6.52
C ASP A 173 -14.91 11.41 -6.90
N ASP A 174 -15.31 12.53 -7.50
CA ASP A 174 -14.39 13.61 -7.87
C ASP A 174 -14.33 14.67 -6.77
N ASP A 175 -13.82 14.25 -5.61
CA ASP A 175 -13.75 15.09 -4.43
C ASP A 175 -12.38 14.94 -3.70
N ASN A 176 -12.27 15.54 -2.51
CA ASN A 176 -11.08 15.48 -1.67
C ASN A 176 -11.14 14.38 -0.59
N ALA A 177 -12.17 13.54 -0.59
CA ALA A 177 -12.22 12.34 0.24
C ALA A 177 -11.31 11.24 -0.34
N ALA A 178 -11.03 10.22 0.45
CA ALA A 178 -10.20 9.12 0.03
C ALA A 178 -11.00 8.09 -0.76
N SER A 179 -10.90 8.11 -2.08
CA SER A 179 -11.51 7.10 -2.97
C SER A 179 -10.66 5.84 -3.10
N VAL A 180 -9.33 5.97 -3.04
CA VAL A 180 -8.42 4.81 -3.09
C VAL A 180 -7.59 4.74 -1.82
N ARG A 181 -7.51 3.53 -1.27
CA ARG A 181 -6.59 3.21 -0.17
C ARG A 181 -5.68 2.07 -0.60
N LEU A 182 -4.38 2.29 -0.46
CA LEU A 182 -3.37 1.25 -0.62
C LEU A 182 -3.07 0.68 0.76
N PHE A 183 -3.38 -0.59 0.98
CA PHE A 183 -3.13 -1.29 2.22
C PHE A 183 -2.00 -2.30 2.06
N PHE A 184 -0.86 -2.04 2.68
CA PHE A 184 0.20 -3.02 2.83
C PHE A 184 -0.07 -3.82 4.11
N TRP A 185 -0.58 -5.02 3.95
CA TRP A 185 -0.90 -5.94 5.04
C TRP A 185 0.36 -6.63 5.54
N LEU A 186 0.75 -6.36 6.78
CA LEU A 186 1.96 -6.88 7.41
C LEU A 186 1.66 -7.89 8.53
N HIS A 187 0.41 -7.97 8.97
CA HIS A 187 -0.13 -8.96 9.91
C HIS A 187 -1.65 -8.94 9.84
N ALA A 188 -2.28 -10.10 9.92
CA ALA A 188 -3.73 -10.21 10.00
C ALA A 188 -4.18 -11.53 10.62
N GLY A 189 -5.33 -11.48 11.31
CA GLY A 189 -6.03 -12.65 11.82
C GLY A 189 -6.93 -13.31 10.78
N SER A 190 -7.61 -14.38 11.19
CA SER A 190 -8.40 -15.25 10.32
C SER A 190 -9.58 -14.54 9.63
N ASP A 191 -10.11 -13.46 10.20
CA ASP A 191 -11.19 -12.69 9.57
C ASP A 191 -10.75 -12.08 8.22
N PHE A 192 -9.44 -11.92 8.00
CA PHE A 192 -8.87 -11.34 6.79
C PHE A 192 -8.06 -12.33 5.95
N THR A 193 -7.76 -13.52 6.49
CA THR A 193 -6.82 -14.47 5.86
C THR A 193 -7.42 -15.84 5.55
N SER A 194 -8.61 -16.15 6.03
CA SER A 194 -9.18 -17.51 5.95
C SER A 194 -9.80 -17.87 4.60
N GLY A 195 -9.92 -16.93 3.69
CA GLY A 195 -10.49 -17.13 2.36
C GLY A 195 -9.44 -17.36 1.28
N THR A 196 -9.82 -17.02 0.04
CA THR A 196 -8.93 -17.02 -1.12
C THR A 196 -8.59 -15.59 -1.49
N LEU A 197 -7.31 -15.26 -1.64
CA LEU A 197 -6.88 -13.90 -1.98
C LEU A 197 -7.60 -13.38 -3.24
N GLN A 198 -8.22 -12.21 -3.14
CA GLN A 198 -8.91 -11.55 -4.25
C GLN A 198 -7.89 -10.91 -5.20
N SER A 199 -7.28 -11.69 -6.10
CA SER A 199 -6.11 -11.27 -6.87
C SER A 199 -6.31 -11.12 -8.37
N GLY A 200 -7.37 -11.69 -8.93
CA GLY A 200 -7.59 -11.75 -10.39
C GLY A 200 -8.37 -10.58 -10.96
N SER A 201 -9.26 -10.00 -10.18
CA SER A 201 -10.13 -8.87 -10.57
C SER A 201 -10.54 -8.09 -9.35
N PHE A 202 -11.06 -6.89 -9.53
CA PHE A 202 -11.79 -6.21 -8.46
C PHE A 202 -13.14 -6.92 -8.20
N ALA A 203 -13.48 -7.06 -6.93
CA ALA A 203 -14.74 -7.62 -6.49
C ALA A 203 -15.24 -6.91 -5.23
N ASN A 204 -16.51 -7.11 -4.89
CA ASN A 204 -17.06 -6.62 -3.63
C ASN A 204 -16.25 -7.16 -2.47
N ASN A 205 -15.94 -6.28 -1.53
CA ASN A 205 -15.05 -6.60 -0.42
C ASN A 205 -15.61 -7.77 0.41
N THR A 206 -14.81 -8.81 0.52
CA THR A 206 -15.01 -9.93 1.44
C THR A 206 -13.80 -9.99 2.36
N ASN A 207 -13.97 -9.70 3.64
CA ASN A 207 -12.86 -9.56 4.56
C ASN A 207 -11.88 -10.74 4.52
N ALA A 208 -12.39 -11.98 4.52
CA ALA A 208 -11.57 -13.18 4.51
C ALA A 208 -10.60 -13.31 3.31
N ASN A 209 -10.87 -12.57 2.22
CA ASN A 209 -10.12 -12.64 0.97
C ASN A 209 -9.08 -11.52 0.80
N ARG A 210 -8.94 -10.63 1.78
CA ARG A 210 -8.13 -9.40 1.65
C ARG A 210 -6.63 -9.65 1.76
N ALA A 211 -6.24 -10.54 2.68
CA ALA A 211 -4.85 -10.77 3.04
C ALA A 211 -4.49 -12.27 3.16
N ALA A 212 -5.22 -13.14 2.46
CA ALA A 212 -4.94 -14.57 2.50
C ALA A 212 -3.53 -14.88 1.98
N GLY A 213 -2.77 -15.67 2.74
CA GLY A 213 -1.42 -16.11 2.38
C GLY A 213 -0.29 -15.22 2.87
N ILE A 214 -0.56 -14.23 3.74
CA ILE A 214 0.50 -13.40 4.33
C ILE A 214 1.14 -14.05 5.56
N ASP A 215 2.38 -13.66 5.81
CA ASP A 215 3.08 -13.88 7.07
C ASP A 215 2.80 -12.74 8.06
N SER A 216 3.28 -12.89 9.30
CA SER A 216 3.16 -11.87 10.34
C SER A 216 4.50 -11.27 10.70
N ILE A 217 4.63 -9.95 10.56
CA ILE A 217 5.79 -9.22 11.09
C ILE A 217 5.86 -9.29 12.63
N LEU A 218 4.73 -9.50 13.30
CA LEU A 218 4.64 -9.53 14.76
C LEU A 218 5.03 -10.89 15.37
N SER A 219 5.53 -11.84 14.57
CA SER A 219 5.91 -13.18 15.02
C SER A 219 7.25 -13.24 15.79
N SER A 220 8.11 -12.24 15.63
CA SER A 220 9.40 -12.12 16.36
C SER A 220 9.78 -10.65 16.55
N THR A 221 10.48 -10.34 17.65
CA THR A 221 11.08 -9.02 17.86
C THR A 221 12.29 -8.74 16.97
N ASP A 222 12.82 -9.75 16.29
CA ASP A 222 13.87 -9.56 15.27
C ASP A 222 13.31 -9.06 13.95
N ASN A 223 11.98 -9.16 13.76
CA ASN A 223 11.35 -8.83 12.50
C ASN A 223 11.31 -7.32 12.24
N ASN A 224 11.67 -6.98 11.03
CA ASN A 224 11.57 -5.62 10.52
C ASN A 224 11.07 -5.61 9.07
N PHE A 225 10.61 -4.46 8.64
CA PHE A 225 10.16 -4.21 7.28
C PHE A 225 10.57 -2.81 6.85
N PHE A 226 11.08 -2.69 5.65
CA PHE A 226 11.49 -1.42 5.05
C PHE A 226 10.78 -1.22 3.73
N ILE A 227 10.34 0.01 3.46
CA ILE A 227 9.69 0.37 2.20
C ILE A 227 10.07 1.78 1.75
N THR A 228 10.28 1.97 0.45
CA THR A 228 10.48 3.28 -0.19
C THR A 228 10.19 3.22 -1.69
N GLY A 229 10.26 4.37 -2.35
CA GLY A 229 10.13 4.48 -3.80
C GLY A 229 8.77 4.01 -4.32
N VAL A 230 7.71 4.21 -3.53
CA VAL A 230 6.35 3.80 -3.91
C VAL A 230 5.83 4.69 -5.02
N GLN A 231 5.41 4.07 -6.11
CA GLN A 231 4.84 4.71 -7.28
C GLN A 231 3.55 4.00 -7.67
N MET A 232 2.57 4.74 -8.11
CA MET A 232 1.31 4.25 -8.67
C MET A 232 1.04 4.98 -9.98
N GLU A 233 0.97 4.24 -11.06
CA GLU A 233 0.83 4.78 -12.40
C GLU A 233 -0.25 4.03 -13.18
N VAL A 234 -0.90 4.73 -14.10
CA VAL A 234 -1.84 4.13 -15.06
C VAL A 234 -1.05 3.42 -16.15
N GLY A 235 -1.39 2.17 -16.39
CA GLY A 235 -0.80 1.29 -17.39
C GLY A 235 -0.17 0.05 -16.77
N PRO A 236 0.27 -0.90 -17.63
CA PRO A 236 1.02 -2.08 -17.23
C PRO A 236 2.48 -1.71 -16.85
#